data_23a8a7fb14854a028cf48a6588e51f13
#
_entry.id   23a8a7fb14854a028cf48a6588e51f13
#
_cell.length_a   1.000
_cell.length_b   1.000
_cell.length_c   1.000
_cell.angle_alpha   90.00
_cell.angle_beta   90.00
_cell.angle_gamma   90.00
#
_symmetry.space_group_name_H-M   'P 1'
#
loop_
_entity.id
_entity.type
_entity.pdbx_description
1 polymer ?
#
loop_
_entity_poly.entity_id
_entity_poly.type
_entity_poly.pdbx_seq_one_letter_code
_entity_poly.pdbx_strand_id
1 'polypeptide(L)'
;NIFDILGLEDKMDSVIGDIRDLEHLKKVFDEVQPEYVIHMASQPIVRDSYDRPVYTYETNVMGTVNIMECVRLSNSVKSFLNVTTDKVYDNKEQDKGYVETDFLDGYDPYSNSKSCSELVTHSYKKSFLNALPVSSKCRKCNRWRRFCKRQNSS
;
A
#
# COMPACT_ATOMS: atom_id res chain seq x y z
N ASN A 1 17.67 -9.22 15.09
CA ASN A 1 17.18 -8.31 14.05
C ASN A 1 17.05 -6.89 14.60
N ILE A 2 16.68 -5.90 13.78
CA ILE A 2 16.59 -4.49 14.21
C ILE A 2 15.46 -4.26 15.23
N PHE A 3 14.41 -5.06 15.17
CA PHE A 3 13.27 -5.01 16.08
C PHE A 3 13.73 -5.28 17.54
N ASP A 4 14.51 -6.34 17.74
CA ASP A 4 15.06 -6.73 19.05
C ASP A 4 16.07 -5.70 19.56
N ILE A 5 16.98 -5.22 18.65
CA ILE A 5 18.02 -4.24 19.00
C ILE A 5 17.42 -2.92 19.51
N LEU A 6 16.29 -2.50 18.93
CA LEU A 6 15.60 -1.26 19.32
C LEU A 6 14.62 -1.43 20.48
N GLY A 7 14.41 -2.65 20.97
CA GLY A 7 13.42 -2.96 22.02
C GLY A 7 12.02 -2.51 21.61
N LEU A 8 11.60 -2.86 20.38
CA LEU A 8 10.31 -2.40 19.85
C LEU A 8 9.13 -3.15 20.47
N GLU A 9 9.37 -4.32 21.06
CA GLU A 9 8.34 -5.09 21.80
C GLU A 9 7.71 -4.28 22.92
N ASP A 10 8.51 -3.43 23.61
CA ASP A 10 8.03 -2.59 24.71
C ASP A 10 7.37 -1.28 24.22
N LYS A 11 7.43 -1.00 22.92
CA LYS A 11 7.00 0.30 22.34
C LYS A 11 5.81 0.20 21.41
N MET A 12 5.45 -1.00 21.00
CA MET A 12 4.36 -1.23 20.06
C MET A 12 3.75 -2.62 20.23
N ASP A 13 2.45 -2.74 20.00
CA ASP A 13 1.79 -4.03 19.89
C ASP A 13 2.12 -4.67 18.55
N SER A 14 2.66 -5.89 18.57
CA SER A 14 3.05 -6.63 17.37
C SER A 14 2.18 -7.87 17.20
N VAL A 15 1.40 -7.91 16.14
CA VAL A 15 0.57 -9.06 15.76
C VAL A 15 1.14 -9.69 14.51
N ILE A 16 1.50 -10.99 14.60
CA ILE A 16 2.00 -11.75 13.45
C ILE A 16 0.81 -12.33 12.70
N GLY A 17 0.74 -12.08 11.40
CA GLY A 17 -0.32 -12.58 10.53
C GLY A 17 0.05 -12.54 9.06
N ASP A 18 -0.82 -13.12 8.21
CA ASP A 18 -0.69 -13.07 6.76
C ASP A 18 -1.73 -12.10 6.20
N ILE A 19 -1.30 -11.15 5.35
CA ILE A 19 -2.18 -10.18 4.71
C ILE A 19 -3.25 -10.83 3.82
N ARG A 20 -3.08 -12.10 3.44
CA ARG A 20 -4.05 -12.90 2.68
C ARG A 20 -5.17 -13.46 3.55
N ASP A 21 -4.99 -13.49 4.87
CA ASP A 21 -6.01 -13.95 5.82
C ASP A 21 -6.93 -12.80 6.23
N LEU A 22 -8.02 -12.64 5.48
CA LEU A 22 -9.02 -11.59 5.70
C LEU A 22 -9.68 -11.68 7.08
N GLU A 23 -9.97 -12.91 7.55
CA GLU A 23 -10.68 -13.08 8.83
C GLU A 23 -9.77 -12.73 10.02
N HIS A 24 -8.49 -13.04 9.93
CA HIS A 24 -7.51 -12.59 10.93
C HIS A 24 -7.36 -11.07 10.92
N LEU A 25 -7.25 -10.45 9.73
CA LEU A 25 -7.19 -8.99 9.61
C LEU A 25 -8.40 -8.29 10.21
N LYS A 26 -9.62 -8.79 9.96
CA LYS A 26 -10.84 -8.24 10.55
C LYS A 26 -10.81 -8.26 12.08
N LYS A 27 -10.39 -9.38 12.68
CA LYS A 27 -10.25 -9.48 14.14
C LYS A 27 -9.28 -8.44 14.69
N VAL A 28 -8.11 -8.28 14.05
CA VAL A 28 -7.12 -7.27 14.44
C VAL A 28 -7.70 -5.85 14.33
N PHE A 29 -8.44 -5.55 13.25
CA PHE A 29 -9.10 -4.25 13.11
C PHE A 29 -10.17 -4.00 14.17
N ASP A 30 -10.95 -5.03 14.50
CA ASP A 30 -11.98 -4.94 15.54
C ASP A 30 -11.40 -4.73 16.94
N GLU A 31 -10.25 -5.32 17.23
CA GLU A 31 -9.56 -5.19 18.50
C GLU A 31 -8.83 -3.83 18.62
N VAL A 32 -8.10 -3.43 17.58
CA VAL A 32 -7.22 -2.25 17.61
C VAL A 32 -7.97 -0.96 17.30
N GLN A 33 -9.05 -1.00 16.50
CA GLN A 33 -9.80 0.18 16.04
C GLN A 33 -8.89 1.29 15.48
N PRO A 34 -8.05 1.02 14.46
CA PRO A 34 -7.04 1.95 14.00
C PRO A 34 -7.63 3.21 13.39
N GLU A 35 -7.06 4.39 13.71
CA GLU A 35 -7.42 5.66 13.06
C GLU A 35 -6.62 5.90 11.76
N TYR A 36 -5.39 5.42 11.71
CA TYR A 36 -4.48 5.57 10.56
C TYR A 36 -3.95 4.22 10.13
N VAL A 37 -4.06 3.90 8.86
CA VAL A 37 -3.59 2.62 8.31
C VAL A 37 -2.53 2.87 7.24
N ILE A 38 -1.35 2.26 7.42
CA ILE A 38 -0.26 2.29 6.44
C ILE A 38 -0.01 0.87 5.95
N HIS A 39 -0.41 0.59 4.71
CA HIS A 39 -0.21 -0.71 4.08
C HIS A 39 1.16 -0.79 3.41
N MET A 40 2.06 -1.55 4.03
CA MET A 40 3.41 -1.81 3.52
C MET A 40 3.67 -3.29 3.23
N ALA A 41 2.74 -4.18 3.58
CA ALA A 41 2.88 -5.61 3.37
C ALA A 41 2.90 -5.93 1.88
N SER A 42 3.94 -6.60 1.43
CA SER A 42 4.07 -7.07 0.04
C SER A 42 5.16 -8.13 -0.10
N GLN A 43 5.07 -8.93 -1.15
CA GLN A 43 6.21 -9.66 -1.68
C GLN A 43 7.04 -8.67 -2.52
N PRO A 44 8.24 -8.22 -2.08
CA PRO A 44 8.94 -7.09 -2.69
C PRO A 44 10.01 -7.49 -3.71
N ILE A 45 10.29 -8.79 -3.88
CA ILE A 45 11.45 -9.27 -4.64
C ILE A 45 11.04 -9.58 -6.08
N VAL A 46 11.55 -8.79 -7.03
CA VAL A 46 11.24 -8.94 -8.46
C VAL A 46 11.60 -10.34 -8.97
N ARG A 47 12.77 -10.87 -8.62
CA ARG A 47 13.19 -12.21 -9.04
C ARG A 47 12.23 -13.29 -8.58
N ASP A 48 11.85 -13.28 -7.32
CA ASP A 48 10.89 -14.23 -6.76
C ASP A 48 9.52 -14.15 -7.43
N SER A 49 9.16 -12.99 -7.98
CA SER A 49 7.88 -12.83 -8.66
C SER A 49 7.81 -13.61 -9.99
N TYR A 50 8.94 -13.88 -10.62
CA TYR A 50 9.00 -14.77 -11.79
C TYR A 50 8.88 -16.24 -11.40
N ASP A 51 9.49 -16.63 -10.27
CA ASP A 51 9.45 -18.03 -9.80
C ASP A 51 8.11 -18.36 -9.15
N ARG A 52 7.46 -17.38 -8.50
CA ARG A 52 6.19 -17.55 -7.75
C ARG A 52 5.19 -16.44 -8.07
N PRO A 53 4.70 -16.33 -9.32
CA PRO A 53 3.80 -15.25 -9.71
C PRO A 53 2.46 -15.29 -8.96
N VAL A 54 1.86 -16.45 -8.77
CA VAL A 54 0.59 -16.62 -8.04
C VAL A 54 0.71 -16.04 -6.63
N TYR A 55 1.72 -16.46 -5.88
CA TYR A 55 1.99 -15.95 -4.53
C TYR A 55 2.19 -14.42 -4.52
N THR A 56 2.86 -13.88 -5.54
CA THR A 56 3.10 -12.44 -5.67
C THR A 56 1.78 -11.68 -5.85
N TYR A 57 0.89 -12.16 -6.72
CA TYR A 57 -0.41 -11.53 -6.93
C TYR A 57 -1.35 -11.72 -5.72
N GLU A 58 -1.38 -12.90 -5.12
CA GLU A 58 -2.15 -13.14 -3.90
C GLU A 58 -1.74 -12.19 -2.77
N THR A 59 -0.43 -12.02 -2.56
CA THR A 59 0.07 -11.16 -1.50
C THR A 59 -0.13 -9.67 -1.83
N ASN A 60 0.24 -9.23 -3.04
CA ASN A 60 0.28 -7.82 -3.36
C ASN A 60 -1.07 -7.26 -3.81
N VAL A 61 -1.88 -8.04 -4.52
CA VAL A 61 -3.19 -7.59 -5.00
C VAL A 61 -4.29 -8.00 -4.03
N MET A 62 -4.42 -9.31 -3.75
CA MET A 62 -5.46 -9.76 -2.83
C MET A 62 -5.22 -9.27 -1.40
N GLY A 63 -3.95 -9.20 -0.94
CA GLY A 63 -3.62 -8.55 0.32
C GLY A 63 -4.05 -7.08 0.37
N THR A 64 -3.92 -6.33 -0.74
CA THR A 64 -4.44 -4.96 -0.82
C THR A 64 -5.97 -4.93 -0.78
N VAL A 65 -6.65 -5.86 -1.45
CA VAL A 65 -8.13 -6.00 -1.37
C VAL A 65 -8.55 -6.26 0.07
N ASN A 66 -7.91 -7.19 0.76
CA ASN A 66 -8.25 -7.57 2.13
C ASN A 66 -8.11 -6.39 3.11
N ILE A 67 -6.99 -5.65 3.05
CA ILE A 67 -6.80 -4.49 3.93
C ILE A 67 -7.79 -3.36 3.60
N MET A 68 -8.08 -3.13 2.31
CA MET A 68 -9.06 -2.13 1.89
C MET A 68 -10.49 -2.52 2.33
N GLU A 69 -10.81 -3.80 2.36
CA GLU A 69 -12.08 -4.29 2.89
C GLU A 69 -12.20 -4.07 4.40
N CYS A 70 -11.13 -4.30 5.16
CA CYS A 70 -11.11 -3.96 6.58
C CYS A 70 -11.30 -2.45 6.80
N VAL A 71 -10.63 -1.60 6.00
CA VAL A 71 -10.80 -0.15 6.03
C VAL A 71 -12.24 0.26 5.71
N ARG A 72 -12.86 -0.36 4.70
CA ARG A 72 -14.25 -0.10 4.30
C ARG A 72 -15.26 -0.44 5.40
N LEU A 73 -15.03 -1.52 6.12
CA LEU A 73 -15.92 -2.00 7.20
C LEU A 73 -15.67 -1.28 8.53
N SER A 74 -14.52 -0.65 8.70
CA SER A 74 -14.17 0.04 9.95
C SER A 74 -14.81 1.43 10.03
N ASN A 75 -15.28 1.79 11.21
CA ASN A 75 -15.76 3.15 11.52
C ASN A 75 -14.68 4.03 12.18
N SER A 76 -13.54 3.46 12.58
CA SER A 76 -12.46 4.17 13.27
C SER A 76 -11.45 4.81 12.33
N VAL A 77 -11.28 4.25 11.11
CA VAL A 77 -10.23 4.69 10.17
C VAL A 77 -10.51 6.10 9.64
N LYS A 78 -9.56 6.98 9.84
CA LYS A 78 -9.57 8.38 9.37
C LYS A 78 -8.71 8.61 8.12
N SER A 79 -7.70 7.75 7.88
CA SER A 79 -6.84 7.85 6.69
C SER A 79 -6.19 6.51 6.36
N PHE A 80 -6.00 6.26 5.07
CA PHE A 80 -5.32 5.07 4.54
C PHE A 80 -4.20 5.47 3.56
N LEU A 81 -3.02 4.85 3.73
CA LEU A 81 -1.89 4.99 2.82
C LEU A 81 -1.45 3.62 2.30
N ASN A 82 -1.51 3.42 1.00
CA ASN A 82 -0.89 2.28 0.32
C ASN A 82 0.51 2.66 -0.16
N VAL A 83 1.54 1.93 0.30
CA VAL A 83 2.92 2.15 -0.13
C VAL A 83 3.22 1.28 -1.34
N THR A 84 3.46 1.94 -2.46
CA THR A 84 3.76 1.31 -3.76
C THR A 84 5.18 1.61 -4.24
N THR A 85 5.46 1.44 -5.52
CA THR A 85 6.78 1.60 -6.14
C THR A 85 6.71 2.49 -7.37
N ASP A 86 7.83 3.08 -7.77
CA ASP A 86 7.98 3.80 -9.04
C ASP A 86 7.86 2.90 -10.28
N LYS A 87 7.99 1.58 -10.10
CA LYS A 87 7.88 0.60 -11.18
C LYS A 87 6.43 0.28 -11.60
N VAL A 88 5.45 0.96 -11.01
CA VAL A 88 4.03 0.78 -11.38
C VAL A 88 3.68 1.38 -12.72
N TYR A 89 4.48 2.31 -13.23
CA TYR A 89 4.26 2.98 -14.50
C TYR A 89 4.84 2.22 -15.68
N ASP A 90 4.22 2.39 -16.85
CA ASP A 90 4.81 2.00 -18.13
C ASP A 90 6.18 2.68 -18.31
N ASN A 91 7.25 1.88 -18.40
CA ASN A 91 8.62 2.42 -18.47
C ASN A 91 8.94 2.91 -19.88
N LYS A 92 8.83 4.21 -20.10
CA LYS A 92 9.14 4.87 -21.37
C LYS A 92 10.58 5.36 -21.49
N GLU A 93 11.45 5.01 -20.54
CA GLU A 93 12.87 5.43 -20.52
C GLU A 93 13.06 6.95 -20.77
N GLN A 94 12.19 7.75 -20.17
CA GLN A 94 12.18 9.20 -20.37
C GLN A 94 12.93 9.93 -19.23
N ASP A 95 13.57 11.06 -19.55
CA ASP A 95 14.28 11.90 -18.57
C ASP A 95 13.34 12.60 -17.57
N LYS A 96 12.07 12.72 -17.93
CA LYS A 96 11.05 13.36 -17.09
C LYS A 96 10.45 12.34 -16.10
N GLY A 97 10.40 12.70 -14.81
CA GLY A 97 9.75 11.87 -13.79
C GLY A 97 8.25 11.65 -14.05
N TYR A 98 7.76 10.46 -13.71
CA TYR A 98 6.36 10.09 -13.84
C TYR A 98 5.45 10.95 -12.96
N VAL A 99 4.22 11.14 -13.42
CA VAL A 99 3.14 11.85 -12.71
C VAL A 99 1.94 10.93 -12.52
N GLU A 100 1.01 11.30 -11.66
CA GLU A 100 -0.13 10.46 -11.25
C GLU A 100 -1.13 10.15 -12.38
N THR A 101 -1.04 10.84 -13.50
CA THR A 101 -1.86 10.62 -14.72
C THR A 101 -1.18 9.71 -15.73
N ASP A 102 0.09 9.31 -15.48
CA ASP A 102 0.79 8.41 -16.37
C ASP A 102 0.20 6.99 -16.26
N PHE A 103 0.35 6.24 -17.35
CA PHE A 103 -0.24 4.92 -17.49
C PHE A 103 0.42 3.92 -16.52
N LEU A 104 -0.42 3.15 -15.82
CA LEU A 104 0.02 2.10 -14.91
C LEU A 104 0.14 0.79 -15.68
N ASP A 105 1.36 0.35 -15.96
CA ASP A 105 1.66 -0.90 -16.65
C ASP A 105 3.05 -1.42 -16.26
N GLY A 106 3.18 -1.90 -15.04
CA GLY A 106 4.42 -2.52 -14.58
C GLY A 106 4.74 -3.78 -15.38
N TYR A 107 5.97 -3.88 -15.88
CA TYR A 107 6.37 -4.92 -16.84
C TYR A 107 6.49 -6.33 -16.24
N ASP A 108 7.18 -6.46 -15.11
CA ASP A 108 7.38 -7.75 -14.44
C ASP A 108 6.21 -8.07 -13.46
N PRO A 109 6.04 -9.36 -13.03
CA PRO A 109 4.91 -9.72 -12.16
C PRO A 109 4.85 -8.94 -10.85
N TYR A 110 6.00 -8.57 -10.26
CA TYR A 110 6.02 -7.71 -9.07
C TYR A 110 5.52 -6.30 -9.40
N SER A 111 6.09 -5.66 -10.42
CA SER A 111 5.73 -4.30 -10.82
C SER A 111 4.27 -4.21 -11.23
N ASN A 112 3.79 -5.20 -12.01
CA ASN A 112 2.39 -5.30 -12.41
C ASN A 112 1.46 -5.51 -11.21
N SER A 113 1.82 -6.38 -10.26
CA SER A 113 1.03 -6.56 -9.05
C SER A 113 0.90 -5.27 -8.22
N LYS A 114 1.93 -4.43 -8.21
CA LYS A 114 1.89 -3.11 -7.57
C LYS A 114 1.06 -2.10 -8.37
N SER A 115 1.06 -2.15 -9.70
CA SER A 115 0.12 -1.38 -10.53
C SER A 115 -1.34 -1.76 -10.23
N CYS A 116 -1.62 -3.06 -10.15
CA CYS A 116 -2.94 -3.56 -9.76
C CYS A 116 -3.34 -3.12 -8.34
N SER A 117 -2.41 -3.12 -7.39
CA SER A 117 -2.63 -2.64 -6.03
C SER A 117 -3.05 -1.15 -6.00
N GLU A 118 -2.47 -0.31 -6.86
CA GLU A 118 -2.90 1.09 -7.02
C GLU A 118 -4.30 1.20 -7.61
N LEU A 119 -4.61 0.40 -8.65
CA LEU A 119 -5.93 0.37 -9.27
C LEU A 119 -7.02 -0.09 -8.28
N VAL A 120 -6.74 -1.11 -7.45
CA VAL A 120 -7.62 -1.55 -6.36
C VAL A 120 -7.86 -0.40 -5.39
N THR A 121 -6.81 0.25 -4.90
CA THR A 121 -6.89 1.38 -3.96
C THR A 121 -7.75 2.52 -4.54
N HIS A 122 -7.54 2.84 -5.83
CA HIS A 122 -8.30 3.86 -6.52
C HIS A 122 -9.80 3.48 -6.67
N SER A 123 -10.08 2.21 -7.00
CA SER A 123 -11.45 1.70 -7.13
C SER A 123 -12.20 1.79 -5.80
N TYR A 124 -11.59 1.30 -4.71
CA TYR A 124 -12.19 1.38 -3.37
C TYR A 124 -12.42 2.82 -2.93
N LYS A 125 -11.45 3.71 -3.16
CA LYS A 125 -11.61 5.13 -2.87
C LYS A 125 -12.84 5.72 -3.55
N LYS A 126 -12.99 5.47 -4.85
CA LYS A 126 -14.12 6.03 -5.63
C LYS A 126 -15.47 5.40 -5.29
N SER A 127 -15.47 4.09 -5.01
CA SER A 127 -16.72 3.35 -4.86
C SER A 127 -17.27 3.39 -3.43
N PHE A 128 -16.39 3.42 -2.42
CA PHE A 128 -16.81 3.21 -1.04
C PHE A 128 -16.28 4.28 -0.06
N LEU A 129 -15.16 4.93 -0.36
CA LEU A 129 -14.40 5.74 0.60
C LEU A 129 -14.23 7.20 0.13
N ASN A 130 -15.26 7.77 -0.50
CA ASN A 130 -15.19 9.12 -1.09
C ASN A 130 -14.80 10.21 -0.09
N ALA A 131 -15.24 10.11 1.16
CA ALA A 131 -14.94 11.07 2.23
C ALA A 131 -13.62 10.79 2.95
N LEU A 132 -13.05 9.58 2.79
CA LEU A 132 -11.83 9.19 3.47
C LEU A 132 -10.59 9.64 2.69
N PRO A 133 -9.58 10.26 3.33
CA PRO A 133 -8.27 10.49 2.73
C PRO A 133 -7.56 9.17 2.44
N VAL A 134 -7.72 8.67 1.22
CA VAL A 134 -7.05 7.47 0.71
C VAL A 134 -6.01 7.89 -0.31
N SER A 135 -4.78 7.42 -0.17
CA SER A 135 -3.72 7.65 -1.16
C SER A 135 -2.86 6.41 -1.36
N SER A 136 -2.40 6.22 -2.59
CA SER A 136 -1.28 5.33 -2.92
C SER A 136 -0.07 6.19 -3.29
N LYS A 137 1.12 5.83 -2.83
CA LYS A 137 2.33 6.63 -3.07
C LYS A 137 3.56 5.78 -3.32
N CYS A 138 4.27 6.16 -4.38
CA CYS A 138 5.62 5.76 -4.68
C CYS A 138 6.64 6.77 -4.11
N ARG A 139 7.76 6.27 -3.58
CA ARG A 139 8.82 7.10 -2.97
C ARG A 139 9.50 8.07 -3.95
N LYS A 140 9.43 7.84 -5.27
CA LYS A 140 10.13 8.62 -6.31
C LYS A 140 9.23 9.54 -7.12
N CYS A 141 7.92 9.56 -6.91
CA CYS A 141 7.03 10.51 -7.58
C CYS A 141 7.24 11.93 -7.05
N ASN A 142 7.28 12.92 -7.95
CA ASN A 142 7.50 14.35 -7.65
C ASN A 142 6.48 14.96 -6.66
N ARG A 143 5.45 14.24 -6.24
CA ARG A 143 4.40 14.71 -5.33
C ARG A 143 4.88 14.96 -3.90
N TRP A 144 5.95 14.28 -3.43
CA TRP A 144 6.53 14.54 -2.11
C TRP A 144 7.01 15.99 -1.95
N ARG A 145 7.51 16.59 -3.01
CA ARG A 145 7.97 18.00 -2.99
C ARG A 145 6.82 19.01 -2.79
N ARG A 146 5.60 18.70 -3.22
CA ARG A 146 4.44 19.59 -3.04
C ARG A 146 3.81 19.46 -1.65
N PHE A 147 3.85 18.29 -1.04
CA PHE A 147 3.28 18.09 0.31
C PHE A 147 4.14 18.79 1.38
N CYS A 148 5.46 18.66 1.32
CA CYS A 148 6.38 19.36 2.22
C CYS A 148 6.34 20.88 2.04
N LYS A 149 6.06 21.41 0.83
CA LYS A 149 5.95 22.86 0.62
C LYS A 149 4.66 23.46 1.18
N ARG A 150 3.57 22.70 1.31
CA ARG A 150 2.31 23.21 1.90
C ARG A 150 2.30 23.26 3.41
N GLN A 151 3.15 22.50 4.10
CA GLN A 151 3.25 22.56 5.57
C GLN A 151 4.18 23.68 6.07
N ASN A 152 5.00 24.26 5.19
CA ASN A 152 5.92 25.36 5.55
C ASN A 152 5.39 26.76 5.14
N SER A 153 4.11 26.88 4.76
CA SER A 153 3.48 28.13 4.37
C SER A 153 2.20 28.41 5.18
N SER A 154 2.28 28.17 6.49
CA SER A 154 1.27 28.65 7.46
C SER A 154 1.97 29.11 8.72
#